data_1a401ab6a79c777075f9f90c59ca4931
#
_entry.id   1a401ab6a79c777075f9f90c59ca4931
#
_cell.length_a   1.000
_cell.length_b   1.000
_cell.length_c   1.000
_cell.angle_alpha   90.00
_cell.angle_beta   90.00
_cell.angle_gamma   90.00
#
_symmetry.space_group_name_H-M   'P 1'
#
loop_
_entity.id
_entity.type
_entity.pdbx_description
1 polymer ?
#
loop_
_entity_poly.entity_id
_entity_poly.type
_entity_poly.pdbx_seq_one_letter_code
_entity_poly.pdbx_strand_id
1 'polypeptide(L)'
;MYMCEREGKALQHYDVILFDVDGTLIDSAPGILNTLEEVFHKMNVDITGVNLRRYLGPPLRKSFGEHFSDPEKIEKATELYRASYAAKGSHEGNAYPGAAEMLRRLKEAGYVLCTATSKPTKVVTPILEEQGLAPYFDFI
;
A
#
# COMPACT_ATOMS: atom_id res chain seq x y z
N MET A 1 -14.29 -21.24 14.98
CA MET A 1 -13.61 -20.58 16.13
C MET A 1 -12.35 -21.40 16.42
N TYR A 2 -11.21 -20.99 15.89
CA TYR A 2 -9.94 -21.62 16.20
C TYR A 2 -9.35 -20.90 17.40
N MET A 3 -9.52 -21.48 18.59
CA MET A 3 -8.76 -21.10 19.76
C MET A 3 -7.38 -21.74 19.64
N CYS A 4 -6.35 -20.92 19.42
CA CYS A 4 -4.98 -21.34 19.57
C CYS A 4 -4.66 -21.27 21.07
N GLU A 5 -4.85 -22.35 21.79
CA GLU A 5 -4.35 -22.50 23.17
C GLU A 5 -2.84 -22.66 23.08
N ARG A 6 -2.10 -21.60 23.36
CA ARG A 6 -0.69 -21.68 23.74
C ARG A 6 -0.63 -21.72 25.26
N GLU A 7 -0.08 -22.84 25.76
CA GLU A 7 0.09 -23.13 27.17
C GLU A 7 0.60 -21.92 27.97
N GLY A 8 -0.18 -21.53 28.99
CA GLY A 8 0.31 -20.83 30.19
C GLY A 8 0.61 -19.34 30.13
N LYS A 9 0.40 -18.64 28.99
CA LYS A 9 0.48 -17.18 28.96
C LYS A 9 -0.93 -16.59 28.88
N ALA A 10 -1.27 -15.73 29.85
CA ALA A 10 -2.46 -14.90 29.76
C ALA A 10 -2.51 -14.23 28.38
N LEU A 11 -3.62 -14.38 27.64
CA LEU A 11 -3.83 -13.68 26.39
C LEU A 11 -3.69 -12.19 26.65
N GLN A 12 -2.66 -11.57 26.06
CA GLN A 12 -2.53 -10.12 26.13
C GLN A 12 -3.74 -9.52 25.40
N HIS A 13 -4.50 -8.70 26.09
CA HIS A 13 -5.58 -7.94 25.49
C HIS A 13 -4.96 -6.70 24.83
N TYR A 14 -5.17 -6.57 23.53
CA TYR A 14 -4.77 -5.39 22.76
C TYR A 14 -6.01 -4.56 22.46
N ASP A 15 -5.94 -3.27 22.75
CA ASP A 15 -7.05 -2.34 22.49
C ASP A 15 -6.95 -1.68 21.10
N VAL A 16 -5.76 -1.66 20.54
CA VAL A 16 -5.44 -1.02 19.27
C VAL A 16 -4.83 -2.01 18.29
N ILE A 17 -5.30 -1.98 17.05
CA ILE A 17 -4.75 -2.79 15.96
C ILE A 17 -4.27 -1.84 14.86
N LEU A 18 -3.01 -2.03 14.46
CA LEU A 18 -2.38 -1.30 13.38
C LEU A 18 -2.37 -2.16 12.12
N PHE A 19 -2.89 -1.63 11.02
CA PHE A 19 -2.91 -2.30 9.72
C PHE A 19 -1.96 -1.63 8.74
N ASP A 20 -1.11 -2.42 8.11
CA ASP A 20 -0.53 -2.02 6.84
C ASP A 20 -1.60 -2.03 5.75
N VAL A 21 -1.42 -1.27 4.70
CA VAL A 21 -2.43 -1.09 3.64
C VAL A 21 -2.04 -1.86 2.38
N ASP A 22 -0.89 -1.51 1.79
CA ASP A 22 -0.46 -2.08 0.51
C ASP A 22 -0.03 -3.54 0.66
N GLY A 23 -0.71 -4.45 -0.03
CA GLY A 23 -0.45 -5.89 0.08
C GLY A 23 -1.02 -6.56 1.34
N THR A 24 -1.72 -5.81 2.19
CA THR A 24 -2.38 -6.30 3.41
C THR A 24 -3.89 -6.14 3.35
N LEU A 25 -4.39 -4.94 3.14
CA LEU A 25 -5.81 -4.63 2.99
C LEU A 25 -6.21 -4.45 1.52
N ILE A 26 -5.28 -3.94 0.71
CA ILE A 26 -5.49 -3.61 -0.69
C ILE A 26 -4.41 -4.27 -1.54
N ASP A 27 -4.83 -4.98 -2.59
CA ASP A 27 -3.93 -5.39 -3.67
C ASP A 27 -3.64 -4.18 -4.56
N SER A 28 -2.62 -3.42 -4.18
CA SER A 28 -2.17 -2.23 -4.92
C SER A 28 -1.11 -2.54 -5.99
N ALA A 29 -0.67 -3.78 -6.09
CA ALA A 29 0.38 -4.18 -7.01
C ALA A 29 0.07 -3.83 -8.48
N PRO A 30 -1.14 -4.05 -9.02
CA PRO A 30 -1.44 -3.68 -10.41
C PRO A 30 -1.18 -2.21 -10.70
N GLY A 31 -1.70 -1.30 -9.89
CA GLY A 31 -1.53 0.14 -10.08
C GLY A 31 -0.08 0.61 -9.92
N ILE A 32 0.65 0.04 -8.97
CA ILE A 32 2.08 0.34 -8.78
C ILE A 32 2.88 -0.10 -9.99
N LEU A 33 2.69 -1.33 -10.46
CA LEU A 33 3.44 -1.91 -11.57
C LEU A 33 3.15 -1.18 -12.88
N ASN A 34 1.89 -0.90 -13.19
CA ASN A 34 1.51 -0.15 -14.39
C ASN A 34 2.09 1.27 -14.38
N THR A 35 2.10 1.92 -13.22
CA THR A 35 2.68 3.26 -13.07
C THR A 35 4.21 3.23 -13.25
N LEU A 36 4.90 2.23 -12.71
CA LEU A 36 6.34 2.07 -12.90
C LEU A 36 6.69 1.87 -14.37
N GLU A 37 5.97 0.98 -15.06
CA GLU A 37 6.16 0.70 -16.48
C GLU A 37 5.96 1.98 -17.31
N GLU A 38 4.90 2.74 -17.07
CA GLU A 38 4.62 4.02 -17.73
C GLU A 38 5.77 5.02 -17.52
N VAL A 39 6.28 5.15 -16.31
CA VAL A 39 7.37 6.09 -15.99
C VAL A 39 8.67 5.67 -16.66
N PHE A 40 9.04 4.40 -16.59
CA PHE A 40 10.24 3.91 -17.27
C PHE A 40 10.17 4.13 -18.78
N HIS A 41 9.01 3.88 -19.39
CA HIS A 41 8.78 4.17 -20.79
C HIS A 41 8.94 5.67 -21.13
N LYS A 42 8.33 6.57 -20.33
CA LYS A 42 8.47 8.03 -20.49
C LYS A 42 9.90 8.52 -20.30
N MET A 43 10.68 7.84 -19.51
CA MET A 43 12.08 8.15 -19.24
C MET A 43 13.04 7.46 -20.21
N ASN A 44 12.52 6.75 -21.24
CA ASN A 44 13.26 5.97 -22.23
C ASN A 44 14.21 4.93 -21.60
N VAL A 45 13.75 4.26 -20.54
CA VAL A 45 14.47 3.14 -19.92
C VAL A 45 13.94 1.83 -20.50
N ASP A 46 14.85 1.01 -21.02
CA ASP A 46 14.52 -0.35 -21.42
C ASP A 46 14.38 -1.24 -20.16
N ILE A 47 13.18 -1.76 -19.96
CA ILE A 47 12.84 -2.66 -18.86
C ILE A 47 12.65 -4.10 -19.32
N THR A 48 13.10 -4.44 -20.52
CA THR A 48 13.03 -5.80 -21.05
C THR A 48 13.77 -6.76 -20.12
N GLY A 49 13.06 -7.77 -19.62
CA GLY A 49 13.61 -8.74 -18.67
C GLY A 49 13.74 -8.26 -17.22
N VAL A 50 13.35 -7.03 -16.92
CA VAL A 50 13.31 -6.53 -15.53
C VAL A 50 12.05 -7.01 -14.82
N ASN A 51 12.22 -7.70 -13.69
CA ASN A 51 11.10 -8.04 -12.83
C ASN A 51 10.68 -6.83 -11.99
N LEU A 52 9.70 -6.06 -12.45
CA LEU A 52 9.22 -4.86 -11.75
C LEU A 52 8.63 -5.14 -10.37
N ARG A 53 8.21 -6.39 -10.08
CA ARG A 53 7.69 -6.75 -8.75
C ARG A 53 8.72 -6.57 -7.64
N ARG A 54 10.00 -6.56 -7.94
CA ARG A 54 11.08 -6.26 -6.97
C ARG A 54 11.01 -4.84 -6.41
N TYR A 55 10.29 -3.93 -7.08
CA TYR A 55 10.09 -2.55 -6.66
C TYR A 55 8.81 -2.33 -5.84
N LEU A 56 8.06 -3.39 -5.57
CA LEU A 56 6.95 -3.33 -4.61
C LEU A 56 7.53 -3.29 -3.19
N GLY A 57 7.28 -2.20 -2.47
CA GLY A 57 7.74 -1.99 -1.09
C GLY A 57 8.97 -1.07 -0.93
N PRO A 58 10.06 -1.22 -1.70
CA PRO A 58 11.19 -0.30 -1.59
C PRO A 58 10.82 1.15 -1.89
N PRO A 59 11.53 2.15 -1.30
CA PRO A 59 11.33 3.55 -1.63
C PRO A 59 11.59 3.83 -3.12
N LEU A 60 10.75 4.64 -3.77
CA LEU A 60 10.82 4.96 -5.20
C LEU A 60 12.22 5.44 -5.64
N ARG A 61 12.82 6.35 -4.85
CA ARG A 61 14.16 6.86 -5.18
C ARG A 61 15.22 5.77 -5.21
N LYS A 62 15.10 4.75 -4.36
CA LYS A 62 15.99 3.58 -4.38
C LYS A 62 15.76 2.77 -5.66
N SER A 63 14.51 2.52 -6.01
CA SER A 63 14.15 1.77 -7.21
C SER A 63 14.62 2.48 -8.49
N PHE A 64 14.39 3.79 -8.59
CA PHE A 64 14.86 4.58 -9.74
C PHE A 64 16.38 4.75 -9.75
N GLY A 65 17.03 4.77 -8.58
CA GLY A 65 18.51 4.83 -8.46
C GLY A 65 19.22 3.59 -9.03
N GLU A 66 18.53 2.49 -9.25
CA GLU A 66 19.09 1.33 -9.96
C GLU A 66 19.21 1.57 -11.49
N HIS A 67 18.47 2.54 -12.04
CA HIS A 67 18.42 2.85 -13.46
C HIS A 67 19.04 4.22 -13.81
N PHE A 68 19.12 5.12 -12.86
CA PHE A 68 19.63 6.47 -13.05
C PHE A 68 20.72 6.77 -12.00
N SER A 69 21.90 7.20 -12.47
CA SER A 69 22.96 7.73 -11.60
C SER A 69 22.81 9.24 -11.32
N ASP A 70 22.05 9.94 -12.17
CA ASP A 70 21.80 11.37 -12.05
C ASP A 70 20.65 11.65 -11.06
N PRO A 71 20.91 12.39 -9.97
CA PRO A 71 19.87 12.72 -8.98
C PRO A 71 18.67 13.48 -9.57
N GLU A 72 18.89 14.33 -10.58
CA GLU A 72 17.81 15.09 -11.24
C GLU A 72 16.85 14.15 -11.99
N LYS A 73 17.40 13.11 -12.63
CA LYS A 73 16.58 12.09 -13.31
C LYS A 73 15.81 11.25 -12.32
N ILE A 74 16.40 10.90 -11.17
CA ILE A 74 15.71 10.17 -10.10
C ILE A 74 14.55 10.99 -9.57
N GLU A 75 14.75 12.29 -9.32
CA GLU A 75 13.66 13.16 -8.84
C GLU A 75 12.56 13.32 -9.89
N LYS A 76 12.92 13.56 -11.15
CA LYS A 76 11.95 13.64 -12.25
C LYS A 76 11.12 12.36 -12.39
N ALA A 77 11.75 11.19 -12.33
CA ALA A 77 11.05 9.90 -12.37
C ALA A 77 10.10 9.75 -11.17
N THR A 78 10.54 10.19 -9.99
CA THR A 78 9.74 10.15 -8.75
C THR A 78 8.52 11.06 -8.86
N GLU A 79 8.67 12.26 -9.40
CA GLU A 79 7.55 13.19 -9.61
C GLU A 79 6.56 12.66 -10.66
N LEU A 80 7.07 12.15 -11.77
CA LEU A 80 6.22 11.51 -12.80
C LEU A 80 5.42 10.34 -12.21
N TYR A 81 6.08 9.51 -11.39
CA TYR A 81 5.41 8.40 -10.72
C TYR A 81 4.28 8.90 -9.81
N ARG A 82 4.56 9.87 -8.94
CA ARG A 82 3.56 10.42 -8.01
C ARG A 82 2.36 10.99 -8.75
N ALA A 83 2.59 11.74 -9.81
CA ALA A 83 1.52 12.33 -10.62
C ALA A 83 0.68 11.25 -11.31
N SER A 84 1.32 10.28 -11.99
CA SER A 84 0.62 9.20 -12.68
C SER A 84 -0.11 8.27 -11.71
N TYR A 85 0.52 7.92 -10.58
CA TYR A 85 -0.10 7.08 -9.57
C TYR A 85 -1.33 7.76 -8.95
N ALA A 86 -1.27 9.04 -8.62
CA ALA A 86 -2.41 9.77 -8.08
C ALA A 86 -3.57 9.88 -9.08
N ALA A 87 -3.25 10.07 -10.37
CA ALA A 87 -4.25 10.23 -11.41
C ALA A 87 -4.92 8.92 -11.85
N LYS A 88 -4.18 7.80 -11.80
CA LYS A 88 -4.62 6.52 -12.37
C LYS A 88 -4.29 5.32 -11.49
N GLY A 89 -3.02 5.09 -11.16
CA GLY A 89 -2.57 3.86 -10.51
C GLY A 89 -3.22 3.61 -9.15
N SER A 90 -3.56 4.66 -8.40
CA SER A 90 -4.25 4.54 -7.12
C SER A 90 -5.65 3.95 -7.22
N HIS A 91 -6.29 4.04 -8.40
CA HIS A 91 -7.62 3.49 -8.68
C HIS A 91 -7.59 2.08 -9.29
N GLU A 92 -6.40 1.53 -9.55
CA GLU A 92 -6.24 0.20 -10.16
C GLU A 92 -6.11 -0.92 -9.11
N GLY A 93 -6.05 -0.58 -7.82
CA GLY A 93 -6.03 -1.54 -6.72
C GLY A 93 -7.42 -1.88 -6.22
N ASN A 94 -7.55 -3.03 -5.58
CA ASN A 94 -8.80 -3.47 -4.96
C ASN A 94 -8.54 -3.99 -3.54
N ALA A 95 -9.51 -3.77 -2.65
CA ALA A 95 -9.48 -4.40 -1.33
C ALA A 95 -9.49 -5.93 -1.48
N TYR A 96 -8.70 -6.62 -0.65
CA TYR A 96 -8.75 -8.06 -0.61
C TYR A 96 -10.13 -8.55 -0.15
N PRO A 97 -10.63 -9.68 -0.71
CA PRO A 97 -11.89 -10.27 -0.29
C PRO A 97 -11.92 -10.48 1.22
N GLY A 98 -12.98 -10.02 1.87
CA GLY A 98 -13.16 -10.14 3.32
C GLY A 98 -12.50 -9.04 4.16
N ALA A 99 -11.70 -8.13 3.59
CA ALA A 99 -11.06 -7.05 4.35
C ALA A 99 -12.09 -6.16 5.06
N ALA A 100 -13.11 -5.69 4.37
CA ALA A 100 -14.17 -4.87 4.95
C ALA A 100 -14.93 -5.59 6.08
N GLU A 101 -15.28 -6.86 5.86
CA GLU A 101 -15.98 -7.66 6.87
C GLU A 101 -15.11 -7.91 8.12
N MET A 102 -13.84 -8.17 7.93
CA MET A 102 -12.89 -8.31 9.05
C MET A 102 -12.82 -7.01 9.86
N LEU A 103 -12.62 -5.86 9.21
CA LEU A 103 -12.52 -4.56 9.88
C LEU A 103 -13.82 -4.23 10.61
N ARG A 104 -14.99 -4.48 10.00
CA ARG A 104 -16.31 -4.31 10.63
C ARG A 104 -16.40 -5.11 11.92
N ARG A 105 -16.06 -6.39 11.89
CA ARG A 105 -16.13 -7.28 13.07
C ARG A 105 -15.17 -6.83 14.17
N LEU A 106 -13.99 -6.35 13.84
CA LEU A 106 -13.05 -5.82 14.83
C LEU A 106 -13.57 -4.53 15.48
N LYS A 107 -14.20 -3.64 14.71
CA LYS A 107 -14.87 -2.46 15.27
C LYS A 107 -16.02 -2.83 16.20
N GLU A 108 -16.87 -3.78 15.81
CA GLU A 108 -17.96 -4.28 16.65
C GLU A 108 -17.46 -4.95 17.94
N ALA A 109 -16.27 -5.56 17.90
CA ALA A 109 -15.61 -6.12 19.08
C ALA A 109 -14.97 -5.04 19.98
N GLY A 110 -15.01 -3.76 19.60
CA GLY A 110 -14.54 -2.63 20.41
C GLY A 110 -13.08 -2.24 20.20
N TYR A 111 -12.39 -2.79 19.18
CA TYR A 111 -11.01 -2.40 18.88
C TYR A 111 -10.91 -1.01 18.27
N VAL A 112 -9.85 -0.28 18.61
CA VAL A 112 -9.40 0.92 17.91
C VAL A 112 -8.56 0.49 16.72
N LEU A 113 -8.94 0.90 15.51
CA LEU A 113 -8.26 0.51 14.28
C LEU A 113 -7.51 1.70 13.69
N CYS A 114 -6.22 1.51 13.40
CA CYS A 114 -5.36 2.52 12.82
C CYS A 114 -4.62 1.97 11.61
N THR A 115 -4.22 2.83 10.69
CA THR A 115 -3.30 2.45 9.62
C THR A 115 -1.85 2.66 10.04
N ALA A 116 -0.96 1.81 9.55
CA ALA A 116 0.48 1.93 9.69
C ALA A 116 1.13 1.67 8.33
N THR A 117 1.23 2.70 7.51
CA THR A 117 1.72 2.62 6.13
C THR A 117 2.78 3.68 5.86
N SER A 118 3.72 3.38 4.95
CA SER A 118 4.68 4.38 4.44
C SER A 118 4.06 5.34 3.42
N LYS A 119 2.84 5.08 2.98
CA LYS A 119 2.11 5.94 2.05
C LYS A 119 1.61 7.20 2.77
N PRO A 120 1.82 8.40 2.23
CA PRO A 120 1.32 9.63 2.85
C PRO A 120 -0.20 9.60 3.05
N THR A 121 -0.70 10.13 4.16
CA THR A 121 -2.14 10.17 4.50
C THR A 121 -2.98 10.72 3.35
N LYS A 122 -2.55 11.83 2.72
CA LYS A 122 -3.24 12.43 1.57
C LYS A 122 -3.39 11.51 0.35
N VAL A 123 -2.60 10.43 0.28
CA VAL A 123 -2.65 9.44 -0.81
C VAL A 123 -3.45 8.22 -0.39
N VAL A 124 -3.27 7.73 0.83
CA VAL A 124 -3.92 6.51 1.29
C VAL A 124 -5.39 6.72 1.65
N THR A 125 -5.76 7.90 2.19
CA THR A 125 -7.14 8.18 2.59
C THR A 125 -8.14 8.05 1.44
N PRO A 126 -7.94 8.71 0.28
CA PRO A 126 -8.85 8.54 -0.86
C PRO A 126 -8.96 7.08 -1.34
N ILE A 127 -7.87 6.31 -1.29
CA ILE A 127 -7.88 4.90 -1.68
C ILE A 127 -8.78 4.09 -0.72
N LEU A 128 -8.63 4.30 0.60
CA LEU A 128 -9.46 3.62 1.60
C LEU A 128 -10.94 4.03 1.49
N GLU A 129 -11.23 5.30 1.17
CA GLU A 129 -12.57 5.79 0.93
C GLU A 129 -13.20 5.11 -0.30
N GLU A 130 -12.49 5.07 -1.42
CA GLU A 130 -12.94 4.43 -2.66
C GLU A 130 -13.21 2.93 -2.46
N GLN A 131 -12.40 2.26 -1.65
CA GLN A 131 -12.57 0.84 -1.32
C GLN A 131 -13.58 0.58 -0.19
N GLY A 132 -14.21 1.62 0.37
CA GLY A 132 -15.19 1.49 1.45
C GLY A 132 -14.59 1.04 2.78
N LEU A 133 -13.28 1.17 2.97
CA LEU A 133 -12.59 0.76 4.20
C LEU A 133 -12.37 1.90 5.19
N ALA A 134 -12.33 3.16 4.74
CA ALA A 134 -12.07 4.32 5.59
C ALA A 134 -12.99 4.44 6.82
N PRO A 135 -14.30 4.14 6.75
CA PRO A 135 -15.20 4.28 7.90
C PRO A 135 -14.87 3.39 9.10
N TYR A 136 -14.07 2.34 8.91
CA TYR A 136 -13.68 1.43 9.98
C TYR A 136 -12.47 1.91 10.78
N PHE A 137 -11.73 2.88 10.28
CA PHE A 137 -10.52 3.37 10.94
C PHE A 137 -10.80 4.57 11.83
N ASP A 138 -10.22 4.54 13.02
CA ASP A 138 -10.22 5.68 13.95
C ASP A 138 -9.13 6.69 13.57
N PHE A 139 -8.00 6.19 13.01
CA PHE A 139 -6.87 7.00 12.54
C PHE A 139 -6.29 6.43 11.25
N ILE A 140 -6.09 7.30 10.29
CA ILE A 140 -5.46 7.02 8.99
C ILE A 140 -4.15 7.81 8.85
#